data_c7374476db235722b6419efcf5989c2c
#
_entry.id   c7374476db235722b6419efcf5989c2c
#
_cell.length_a   1.000
_cell.length_b   1.000
_cell.length_c   1.000
_cell.angle_alpha   90.00
_cell.angle_beta   90.00
_cell.angle_gamma   90.00
#
_symmetry.space_group_name_H-M   'P 1'
#
loop_
_entity.id
_entity.type
_entity.pdbx_description
1 polymer ?
#
loop_
_entity_poly.entity_id
_entity_poly.type
_entity_poly.pdbx_seq_one_letter_code
_entity_poly.pdbx_strand_id
1 'polypeptide(L)'
;MRYPQFLKENGSIGFVAPSFGCATEPYISAFKNAQKKLSQKGHMLILGSNCYESRGVGISNIPQLCGKELNDMYCDSDADILISCGGGELMCEILEYVDFKR
;
A
#
# COMPACT_ATOMS: atom_id res chain seq x y z
N MET A 1 -8.44 -24.02 3.07
CA MET A 1 -8.12 -22.59 3.28
C MET A 1 -6.62 -22.42 3.41
N ARG A 2 -6.07 -21.42 2.74
CA ARG A 2 -4.65 -21.11 2.85
C ARG A 2 -4.43 -20.06 3.93
N TYR A 3 -3.49 -20.34 4.83
CA TYR A 3 -3.08 -19.37 5.84
C TYR A 3 -1.74 -18.76 5.42
N PRO A 4 -1.64 -17.43 5.35
CA PRO A 4 -0.37 -16.81 5.05
C PRO A 4 0.63 -17.03 6.19
N GLN A 5 1.90 -17.04 5.84
CA GLN A 5 2.95 -17.08 6.86
C GLN A 5 3.10 -15.70 7.49
N PHE A 6 3.52 -15.67 8.75
CA PHE A 6 3.89 -14.41 9.38
C PHE A 6 5.10 -13.79 8.71
N LEU A 7 5.20 -12.47 8.79
CA LEU A 7 6.34 -11.74 8.25
C LEU A 7 7.63 -12.24 8.91
N LYS A 8 8.58 -12.64 8.08
CA LYS A 8 9.88 -13.12 8.55
C LYS A 8 10.73 -11.95 9.03
N GLU A 9 11.71 -12.25 9.91
CA GLU A 9 12.77 -11.32 10.21
C GLU A 9 13.45 -10.90 8.90
N ASN A 10 13.66 -9.61 8.71
CA ASN A 10 14.20 -9.02 7.47
C ASN A 10 13.29 -9.22 6.23
N GLY A 11 12.03 -9.58 6.44
CA GLY A 11 11.08 -9.70 5.35
C GLY A 11 10.75 -8.36 4.70
N SER A 12 10.29 -8.38 3.44
CA SER A 12 9.96 -7.18 2.66
C SER A 12 8.51 -6.76 2.89
N ILE A 13 8.30 -5.45 3.08
CA ILE A 13 6.99 -4.86 3.29
C ILE A 13 6.67 -3.91 2.14
N GLY A 14 5.56 -4.16 1.45
CA GLY A 14 5.05 -3.27 0.42
C GLY A 14 3.94 -2.38 0.96
N PHE A 15 3.93 -1.12 0.56
CA PHE A 15 2.87 -0.16 0.91
C PHE A 15 2.07 0.19 -0.33
N VAL A 16 0.75 0.19 -0.19
CA VAL A 16 -0.19 0.56 -1.25
C VAL A 16 -1.17 1.61 -0.73
N ALA A 17 -1.74 2.37 -1.60
CA ALA A 17 -2.73 3.39 -1.25
C ALA A 17 -4.02 3.17 -2.06
N PRO A 18 -4.81 2.14 -1.70
CA PRO A 18 -6.03 1.82 -2.46
C PRO A 18 -7.15 2.84 -2.26
N SER A 19 -7.05 3.67 -1.25
CA SER A 19 -8.01 4.75 -1.02
C SER A 19 -7.28 6.03 -0.61
N PHE A 20 -6.68 6.05 0.56
CA PHE A 20 -6.05 7.23 1.12
C PHE A 20 -4.53 7.20 0.91
N GLY A 21 -3.99 8.27 0.31
CA GLY A 21 -2.55 8.46 0.18
C GLY A 21 -2.03 9.45 1.23
N CYS A 22 -0.79 9.25 1.68
CA CYS A 22 -0.15 10.09 2.70
C CYS A 22 0.47 11.34 2.07
N ALA A 23 -0.38 12.20 1.48
CA ALA A 23 0.06 13.38 0.72
C ALA A 23 0.11 14.67 1.54
N THR A 24 -0.51 14.69 2.72
CA THR A 24 -0.61 15.89 3.56
C THR A 24 -0.19 15.59 5.00
N GLU A 25 0.12 16.65 5.76
CA GLU A 25 0.40 16.51 7.18
C GLU A 25 -0.90 16.32 7.97
N PRO A 26 -0.91 15.57 9.08
CA PRO A 26 0.25 14.90 9.71
C PRO A 26 0.63 13.56 9.09
N TYR A 27 -0.03 13.15 8.04
CA TYR A 27 0.09 11.81 7.46
C TYR A 27 1.46 11.57 6.81
N ILE A 28 2.02 12.58 6.13
CA ILE A 28 3.35 12.47 5.52
C ILE A 28 4.39 12.14 6.58
N SER A 29 4.42 12.93 7.68
CA SER A 29 5.39 12.73 8.75
C SER A 29 5.19 11.40 9.46
N ALA A 30 3.94 10.99 9.72
CA ALA A 30 3.63 9.72 10.36
C ALA A 30 4.09 8.55 9.50
N PHE A 31 3.84 8.60 8.20
CA PHE A 31 4.23 7.54 7.27
C PHE A 31 5.75 7.43 7.16
N LYS A 32 6.44 8.56 7.03
CA LYS A 32 7.91 8.58 6.99
C LYS A 32 8.51 8.03 8.27
N ASN A 33 7.93 8.36 9.42
CA ASN A 33 8.40 7.85 10.71
C ASN A 33 8.19 6.32 10.81
N ALA A 34 7.06 5.82 10.35
CA ALA A 34 6.79 4.38 10.31
C ALA A 34 7.80 3.66 9.42
N GLN A 35 8.09 4.21 8.23
CA GLN A 35 9.09 3.65 7.32
C GLN A 35 10.46 3.58 7.98
N LYS A 36 10.85 4.66 8.67
CA LYS A 36 12.13 4.70 9.38
C LYS A 36 12.22 3.61 10.44
N LYS A 37 11.16 3.43 11.24
CA LYS A 37 11.13 2.40 12.30
C LYS A 37 11.23 0.99 11.70
N LEU A 38 10.50 0.73 10.63
CA LEU A 38 10.52 -0.58 9.98
C LEU A 38 11.88 -0.87 9.33
N SER A 39 12.49 0.15 8.70
CA SER A 39 13.85 0.00 8.15
C SER A 39 14.89 -0.29 9.23
N GLN A 40 14.75 0.35 10.39
CA GLN A 40 15.66 0.09 11.53
C GLN A 40 15.55 -1.34 12.05
N LYS A 41 14.40 -1.99 11.85
CA LYS A 41 14.20 -3.40 12.20
C LYS A 41 14.71 -4.36 11.12
N GLY A 42 15.25 -3.84 10.04
CA GLY A 42 15.86 -4.65 8.97
C GLY A 42 14.92 -5.01 7.83
N HIS A 43 13.70 -4.48 7.81
CA HIS A 43 12.76 -4.75 6.72
C HIS A 43 13.09 -3.91 5.48
N MET A 44 13.01 -4.53 4.31
CA MET A 44 13.06 -3.82 3.04
C MET A 44 11.67 -3.25 2.76
N LEU A 45 11.60 -1.97 2.38
CA LEU A 45 10.34 -1.30 2.10
C LEU A 45 10.18 -1.05 0.60
N ILE A 46 9.00 -1.36 0.09
CA ILE A 46 8.65 -1.17 -1.32
C ILE A 46 7.39 -0.31 -1.34
N LEU A 47 7.44 0.86 -1.97
CA LEU A 47 6.31 1.78 -2.01
C LEU A 47 5.61 1.71 -3.36
N GLY A 48 4.29 1.57 -3.32
CA GLY A 48 3.46 1.71 -4.50
C GLY A 48 3.44 3.16 -4.99
N SER A 49 3.04 3.37 -6.22
CA SER A 49 3.10 4.68 -6.87
C SER A 49 2.17 5.72 -6.26
N ASN A 50 1.13 5.30 -5.56
CA ASN A 50 0.09 6.22 -5.04
C ASN A 50 0.25 6.57 -3.57
N CYS A 51 1.30 6.08 -2.88
CA CYS A 51 1.44 6.25 -1.43
C CYS A 51 1.48 7.71 -0.98
N TYR A 52 2.02 8.60 -1.79
CA TYR A 52 2.11 10.04 -1.51
C TYR A 52 1.21 10.87 -2.42
N GLU A 53 0.29 10.26 -3.15
CA GLU A 53 -0.60 10.96 -4.07
C GLU A 53 -1.90 11.38 -3.40
N SER A 54 -2.52 12.43 -3.93
CA SER A 54 -3.85 12.88 -3.52
C SER A 54 -4.59 13.47 -4.70
N ARG A 55 -5.85 13.05 -4.89
CA ARG A 55 -6.78 13.58 -5.91
C ARG A 55 -8.04 14.14 -5.27
N GLY A 56 -8.06 14.24 -3.95
CA GLY A 56 -9.20 14.74 -3.20
C GLY A 56 -9.26 14.15 -1.82
N VAL A 57 -10.30 14.46 -1.08
CA VAL A 57 -10.47 13.97 0.29
C VAL A 57 -10.65 12.46 0.29
N GLY A 58 -9.74 11.76 0.95
CA GLY A 58 -9.77 10.30 1.03
C GLY A 58 -9.47 9.58 -0.25
N ILE A 59 -8.92 10.28 -1.26
CA ILE A 59 -8.66 9.72 -2.59
C ILE A 59 -7.19 9.92 -2.95
N SER A 60 -6.43 8.81 -3.03
CA SER A 60 -5.02 8.86 -3.43
C SER A 60 -4.89 9.12 -4.93
N ASN A 61 -5.67 8.40 -5.73
CA ASN A 61 -5.66 8.54 -7.18
C ASN A 61 -6.99 8.04 -7.74
N ILE A 62 -7.17 8.07 -9.06
CA ILE A 62 -8.39 7.53 -9.68
C ILE A 62 -8.49 6.02 -9.44
N PRO A 63 -9.70 5.45 -9.40
CA PRO A 63 -9.88 4.03 -9.06
C PRO A 63 -9.07 3.06 -9.92
N GLN A 64 -8.95 3.33 -11.23
CA GLN A 64 -8.18 2.50 -12.14
C GLN A 64 -6.71 2.41 -11.73
N LEU A 65 -6.10 3.54 -11.35
CA LEU A 65 -4.69 3.58 -10.94
C LEU A 65 -4.48 2.97 -9.57
N CYS A 66 -5.45 3.08 -8.66
CA CYS A 66 -5.39 2.43 -7.36
C CYS A 66 -5.47 0.91 -7.50
N GLY A 67 -6.35 0.42 -8.37
CA GLY A 67 -6.45 -1.01 -8.65
C GLY A 67 -5.19 -1.55 -9.33
N LYS A 68 -4.63 -0.76 -10.27
CA LYS A 68 -3.37 -1.12 -10.94
C LYS A 68 -2.22 -1.21 -9.93
N GLU A 69 -2.10 -0.24 -9.02
CA GLU A 69 -1.07 -0.28 -7.98
C GLU A 69 -1.17 -1.56 -7.16
N LEU A 70 -2.38 -1.92 -6.72
CA LEU A 70 -2.59 -3.11 -5.93
C LEU A 70 -2.21 -4.38 -6.71
N ASN A 71 -2.64 -4.48 -7.96
CA ASN A 71 -2.30 -5.61 -8.82
C ASN A 71 -0.79 -5.73 -9.01
N ASP A 72 -0.12 -4.63 -9.33
CA ASP A 72 1.33 -4.61 -9.57
C ASP A 72 2.09 -4.99 -8.28
N MET A 73 1.69 -4.45 -7.15
CA MET A 73 2.36 -4.73 -5.88
C MET A 73 2.12 -6.18 -5.43
N TYR A 74 0.94 -6.71 -5.67
CA TYR A 74 0.63 -8.10 -5.28
C TYR A 74 1.35 -9.11 -6.16
N CYS A 75 1.41 -8.88 -7.45
CA CYS A 75 1.89 -9.88 -8.42
C CYS A 75 3.34 -9.67 -8.83
N ASP A 76 3.78 -8.42 -8.97
CA ASP A 76 5.04 -8.09 -9.62
C ASP A 76 6.11 -7.56 -8.66
N SER A 77 5.78 -7.38 -7.38
CA SER A 77 6.76 -6.93 -6.39
C SER A 77 7.30 -8.10 -5.59
N ASP A 78 8.46 -7.86 -4.93
CA ASP A 78 9.09 -8.83 -4.04
C ASP A 78 8.60 -8.68 -2.59
N ALA A 79 7.51 -7.97 -2.36
CA ALA A 79 6.97 -7.75 -1.02
C ALA A 79 6.40 -9.06 -0.45
N ASP A 80 6.76 -9.35 0.79
CA ASP A 80 6.23 -10.51 1.51
C ASP A 80 4.84 -10.22 2.07
N ILE A 81 4.58 -8.97 2.44
CA ILE A 81 3.25 -8.51 2.87
C ILE A 81 2.96 -7.14 2.26
N LEU A 82 1.68 -6.81 2.14
CA LEU A 82 1.24 -5.49 1.71
C LEU A 82 0.47 -4.83 2.83
N ILE A 83 0.76 -3.56 3.07
CA ILE A 83 0.08 -2.73 4.07
C ILE A 83 -0.53 -1.53 3.37
N SER A 84 -1.81 -1.28 3.60
CA SER A 84 -2.47 -0.08 3.08
C SER A 84 -2.05 1.14 3.90
N CYS A 85 -1.76 2.25 3.20
CA CYS A 85 -1.45 3.53 3.86
C CYS A 85 -2.61 4.07 4.68
N GLY A 86 -3.83 3.78 4.27
CA GLY A 86 -5.03 4.17 4.99
C GLY A 86 -6.26 3.53 4.40
N GLY A 87 -7.36 3.59 5.14
CA GLY A 87 -8.64 3.10 4.67
C GLY A 87 -9.46 4.18 3.99
N GLY A 88 -10.65 3.83 3.54
CA GLY A 88 -11.57 4.78 2.95
C GLY A 88 -12.56 4.13 2.01
N GLU A 89 -13.58 4.89 1.61
CA GLU A 89 -14.66 4.37 0.78
C GLU A 89 -14.22 4.09 -0.66
N LEU A 90 -13.18 4.75 -1.15
CA LEU A 90 -12.67 4.51 -2.49
C LEU A 90 -12.23 3.06 -2.70
N MET A 91 -11.85 2.35 -1.61
CA MET A 91 -11.46 0.95 -1.72
C MET A 91 -12.56 0.09 -2.36
N CYS A 92 -13.83 0.41 -2.12
CA CYS A 92 -14.94 -0.30 -2.75
C CYS A 92 -14.99 -0.05 -4.26
N GLU A 93 -14.64 1.15 -4.69
CA GLU A 93 -14.68 1.52 -6.12
C GLU A 93 -13.54 0.92 -6.92
N ILE A 94 -12.44 0.57 -6.28
CA ILE A 94 -11.30 -0.03 -6.98
C ILE A 94 -11.46 -1.52 -7.22
N LEU A 95 -12.43 -2.19 -6.58
CA LEU A 95 -12.56 -3.65 -6.64
C LEU A 95 -12.74 -4.17 -8.07
N GLU A 96 -13.41 -3.43 -8.94
CA GLU A 96 -13.58 -3.85 -10.34
C GLU A 96 -12.27 -3.86 -11.12
N TYR A 97 -11.25 -3.14 -10.64
CA TYR A 97 -9.94 -3.05 -11.28
C TYR A 97 -8.90 -3.97 -10.65
N VAL A 98 -9.28 -4.72 -9.61
CA VAL A 98 -8.40 -5.67 -8.95
C VAL A 98 -8.54 -7.04 -9.60
N ASP A 99 -7.41 -7.65 -9.94
CA ASP A 99 -7.40 -8.98 -10.56
C ASP A 99 -7.29 -10.04 -9.46
N PHE A 100 -8.44 -10.58 -9.06
CA PHE A 100 -8.50 -11.61 -8.01
C PHE A 100 -8.07 -13.00 -8.48
N LYS A 101 -7.78 -13.17 -9.77
CA LYS A 101 -7.38 -14.48 -10.32
C LYS A 101 -5.86 -14.69 -10.30
N ARG A 102 -5.11 -13.64 -10.03
CA ARG A 102 -3.64 -13.70 -9.98
C ARG A 102 -3.08 -14.27 -8.70
#